data_11e685b2ad6a3285faa418c99823d522
#
_entry.id   11e685b2ad6a3285faa418c99823d522
#
_cell.length_a   1.000
_cell.length_b   1.000
_cell.length_c   1.000
_cell.angle_alpha   90.00
_cell.angle_beta   90.00
_cell.angle_gamma   90.00
#
_symmetry.space_group_name_H-M   'P 1'
#
loop_
_entity.id
_entity.type
_entity.pdbx_description
1 polymer ?
#
loop_
_entity_poly.entity_id
_entity_poly.type
_entity_poly.pdbx_seq_one_letter_code
_entity_poly.pdbx_strand_id
1 'polypeptide(L)'
;MASGDAQRLTPPWQGRPQREDKTILGLMVLAGLLPLALAPLIPALVASHPALLELIRGSTASIINMGARSRIGEASIVEAVLLAVPSLMMFDWVFWWAGRRWGDSVFVWLLGGAGPRTERRLARLHRLEARFGPLAVVFAYLLPVPTALIYAAVGDGGMRLWVFLVLDVLGTIIWTSLLAAAGWQLGQSAVDVADAVARYSLWATLGLIVVIVLWRARR
;
A
#
# COMPACT_ATOMS: atom_id res chain seq x y z
N MET A 1 20.42 -35.09 4.31
CA MET A 1 19.80 -34.72 3.03
C MET A 1 18.32 -34.48 3.29
N ALA A 2 17.92 -33.27 3.59
CA ALA A 2 16.53 -32.87 3.76
C ALA A 2 16.19 -32.07 2.53
N SER A 3 15.35 -32.69 1.68
CA SER A 3 14.75 -32.11 0.49
C SER A 3 14.04 -30.81 0.86
N GLY A 4 14.54 -29.70 0.36
CA GLY A 4 13.83 -28.44 0.37
C GLY A 4 12.60 -28.56 -0.54
N ASP A 5 11.52 -29.12 -0.01
CA ASP A 5 10.21 -28.91 -0.57
C ASP A 5 9.94 -27.39 -0.51
N ALA A 6 10.19 -26.73 -1.62
CA ALA A 6 9.69 -25.40 -1.86
C ALA A 6 8.19 -25.48 -1.53
N GLN A 7 7.79 -24.90 -0.40
CA GLN A 7 6.39 -24.84 0.05
C GLN A 7 5.61 -24.19 -1.10
N ARG A 8 5.00 -25.02 -1.93
CA ARG A 8 4.14 -24.55 -3.01
C ARG A 8 3.04 -23.76 -2.34
N LEU A 9 2.98 -22.47 -2.63
CA LEU A 9 1.89 -21.61 -2.16
C LEU A 9 0.59 -22.25 -2.65
N THR A 10 -0.12 -22.91 -1.75
CA THR A 10 -1.44 -23.45 -2.06
C THR A 10 -2.35 -22.27 -2.35
N PRO A 11 -3.11 -22.33 -3.45
CA PRO A 11 -4.03 -21.24 -3.75
C PRO A 11 -5.04 -21.05 -2.61
N PRO A 12 -5.52 -19.83 -2.33
CA PRO A 12 -6.41 -19.57 -1.20
C PRO A 12 -7.82 -20.14 -1.38
N TRP A 13 -8.21 -20.54 -2.59
CA TRP A 13 -9.50 -21.17 -2.88
C TRP A 13 -9.44 -22.69 -2.74
N GLN A 14 -10.58 -23.29 -2.38
CA GLN A 14 -10.76 -24.74 -2.32
C GLN A 14 -11.34 -25.25 -3.66
N GLY A 15 -10.70 -26.26 -4.26
CA GLY A 15 -11.16 -26.86 -5.50
C GLY A 15 -10.82 -26.06 -6.77
N ARG A 16 -11.72 -26.05 -7.77
CA ARG A 16 -11.52 -25.32 -9.03
C ARG A 16 -11.79 -23.82 -8.84
N PRO A 17 -10.89 -22.93 -9.32
CA PRO A 17 -11.07 -21.48 -9.17
C PRO A 17 -12.30 -20.98 -9.93
N GLN A 18 -13.16 -20.26 -9.25
CA GLN A 18 -14.29 -19.55 -9.85
C GLN A 18 -13.84 -18.24 -10.50
N ARG A 19 -14.74 -17.58 -11.25
CA ARG A 19 -14.43 -16.29 -11.89
C ARG A 19 -14.04 -15.23 -10.86
N GLU A 20 -14.74 -15.19 -9.73
CA GLU A 20 -14.45 -14.26 -8.63
C GLU A 20 -13.04 -14.46 -8.07
N ASP A 21 -12.60 -15.71 -7.84
CA ASP A 21 -11.27 -16.02 -7.31
C ASP A 21 -10.16 -15.51 -8.26
N LYS A 22 -10.36 -15.67 -9.57
CA LYS A 22 -9.44 -15.14 -10.58
C LYS A 22 -9.43 -13.61 -10.61
N THR A 23 -10.58 -12.98 -10.45
CA THR A 23 -10.71 -11.52 -10.42
C THR A 23 -10.02 -10.95 -9.19
N ILE A 24 -10.28 -11.48 -8.00
CA ILE A 24 -9.62 -11.04 -6.76
C ILE A 24 -8.10 -11.20 -6.89
N LEU A 25 -7.62 -12.37 -7.33
CA LEU A 25 -6.19 -12.61 -7.50
C LEU A 25 -5.58 -11.64 -8.51
N GLY A 26 -6.24 -11.42 -9.65
CA GLY A 26 -5.79 -10.48 -10.68
C GLY A 26 -5.67 -9.06 -10.15
N LEU A 27 -6.66 -8.60 -9.37
CA LEU A 27 -6.64 -7.28 -8.72
C LEU A 27 -5.56 -7.18 -7.64
N MET A 28 -5.32 -8.24 -6.85
CA MET A 28 -4.24 -8.26 -5.86
C MET A 28 -2.86 -8.22 -6.52
N VAL A 29 -2.68 -8.95 -7.63
CA VAL A 29 -1.44 -8.88 -8.44
C VAL A 29 -1.27 -7.49 -9.03
N LEU A 30 -2.34 -6.90 -9.56
CA LEU A 30 -2.32 -5.52 -10.07
C LEU A 30 -1.96 -4.52 -8.96
N ALA A 31 -2.55 -4.66 -7.76
CA ALA A 31 -2.23 -3.83 -6.60
C ALA A 31 -0.74 -3.91 -6.21
N GLY A 32 -0.12 -5.07 -6.35
CA GLY A 32 1.32 -5.25 -6.10
C GLY A 32 2.20 -4.73 -7.22
N LEU A 33 1.80 -4.90 -8.48
CA LEU A 33 2.62 -4.54 -9.65
C LEU A 33 2.49 -3.07 -10.05
N LEU A 34 1.31 -2.46 -9.88
CA LEU A 34 1.07 -1.06 -10.27
C LEU A 34 2.05 -0.08 -9.61
N PRO A 35 2.33 -0.16 -8.28
CA PRO A 35 3.32 0.69 -7.65
C PRO A 35 4.74 0.51 -8.22
N LEU A 36 5.10 -0.71 -8.60
CA LEU A 36 6.40 -1.00 -9.21
C LEU A 36 6.49 -0.44 -10.64
N ALA A 37 5.41 -0.58 -11.42
CA ALA A 37 5.33 -0.04 -12.77
C ALA A 37 5.40 1.50 -12.78
N LEU A 38 4.82 2.15 -11.78
CA LEU A 38 4.83 3.61 -11.63
C LEU A 38 6.13 4.14 -10.99
N ALA A 39 6.95 3.29 -10.37
CA ALA A 39 8.17 3.70 -9.68
C ALA A 39 9.13 4.56 -10.53
N PRO A 40 9.37 4.27 -11.84
CA PRO A 40 10.25 5.08 -12.67
C PRO A 40 9.73 6.51 -12.92
N LEU A 41 8.40 6.72 -12.81
CA LEU A 41 7.78 8.03 -13.04
C LEU A 41 7.85 8.96 -11.82
N ILE A 42 8.06 8.41 -10.62
CA ILE A 42 8.05 9.16 -9.37
C ILE A 42 9.04 10.33 -9.40
N PRO A 43 10.32 10.12 -9.78
CA PRO A 43 11.29 11.21 -9.74
C PRO A 43 10.95 12.39 -10.65
N ALA A 44 10.38 12.08 -11.82
CA ALA A 44 9.97 13.11 -12.76
C ALA A 44 8.75 13.91 -12.27
N LEU A 45 7.80 13.23 -11.62
CA LEU A 45 6.54 13.83 -11.19
C LEU A 45 6.64 14.55 -9.84
N VAL A 46 7.54 14.12 -8.96
CA VAL A 46 7.66 14.68 -7.60
C VAL A 46 7.97 16.17 -7.60
N ALA A 47 8.81 16.64 -8.50
CA ALA A 47 9.18 18.05 -8.60
C ALA A 47 8.27 18.84 -9.55
N SER A 48 7.85 18.22 -10.68
CA SER A 48 7.11 18.92 -11.73
C SER A 48 5.59 18.96 -11.48
N HIS A 49 5.01 17.85 -11.00
CA HIS A 49 3.57 17.69 -10.82
C HIS A 49 3.24 16.89 -9.56
N PRO A 50 3.57 17.41 -8.36
CA PRO A 50 3.39 16.67 -7.10
C PRO A 50 1.92 16.28 -6.84
N ALA A 51 0.97 17.13 -7.18
CA ALA A 51 -0.46 16.85 -7.05
C ALA A 51 -0.92 15.68 -7.95
N LEU A 52 -0.40 15.62 -9.19
CA LEU A 52 -0.69 14.51 -10.10
C LEU A 52 -0.08 13.20 -9.59
N LEU A 53 1.14 13.24 -9.07
CA LEU A 53 1.77 12.09 -8.46
C LEU A 53 0.94 11.57 -7.28
N GLU A 54 0.41 12.47 -6.45
CA GLU A 54 -0.41 12.14 -5.29
C GLU A 54 -1.71 11.46 -5.69
N LEU A 55 -2.38 11.97 -6.72
CA LEU A 55 -3.62 11.40 -7.25
C LEU A 55 -3.42 10.00 -7.87
N ILE A 56 -2.30 9.78 -8.56
CA ILE A 56 -2.01 8.50 -9.23
C ILE A 56 -1.45 7.48 -8.24
N ARG A 57 -0.58 7.94 -7.35
CA ARG A 57 0.11 7.13 -6.37
C ARG A 57 0.41 7.94 -5.11
N GLY A 58 -0.59 8.12 -4.26
CA GLY A 58 -0.38 8.66 -2.92
C GLY A 58 0.69 7.82 -2.20
N SER A 59 1.78 8.47 -1.81
CA SER A 59 2.85 7.86 -1.05
C SER A 59 3.19 8.73 0.15
N THR A 60 3.74 8.14 1.20
CA THR A 60 4.19 8.89 2.37
C THR A 60 5.07 10.10 1.98
N ALA A 61 5.99 9.90 1.02
CA ALA A 61 6.87 10.95 0.56
C ALA A 61 6.13 12.06 -0.21
N SER A 62 5.17 11.71 -1.08
CA SER A 62 4.40 12.73 -1.83
C SER A 62 3.50 13.55 -0.91
N ILE A 63 2.84 12.91 0.05
CA ILE A 63 1.95 13.58 1.02
C ILE A 63 2.77 14.55 1.90
N ILE A 64 3.91 14.12 2.41
CA ILE A 64 4.82 14.99 3.18
C ILE A 64 5.30 16.17 2.32
N ASN A 65 5.71 15.91 1.07
CA ASN A 65 6.14 16.98 0.16
C ASN A 65 5.02 17.98 -0.14
N MET A 66 3.80 17.52 -0.42
CA MET A 66 2.64 18.40 -0.61
C MET A 66 2.31 19.20 0.66
N GLY A 67 2.39 18.56 1.83
CA GLY A 67 2.24 19.24 3.12
C GLY A 67 3.30 20.32 3.33
N ALA A 68 4.55 20.06 2.96
CA ALA A 68 5.65 21.03 3.03
C ALA A 68 5.44 22.21 2.06
N ARG A 69 5.01 21.95 0.82
CA ARG A 69 4.66 22.96 -0.18
C ARG A 69 3.47 23.83 0.26
N SER A 70 2.54 23.27 1.03
CA SER A 70 1.43 24.07 1.57
C SER A 70 1.90 25.14 2.56
N ARG A 71 2.97 24.89 3.30
CA ARG A 71 3.56 25.89 4.22
C ARG A 71 4.18 27.08 3.48
N ILE A 72 4.76 26.85 2.32
CA ILE A 72 5.41 27.90 1.52
C ILE A 72 4.46 28.53 0.49
N GLY A 73 3.17 28.18 0.52
CA GLY A 73 2.14 28.77 -0.34
C GLY A 73 2.07 28.20 -1.76
N GLU A 74 2.77 27.10 -2.05
CA GLU A 74 2.78 26.45 -3.37
C GLU A 74 1.67 25.41 -3.55
N ALA A 75 0.99 24.99 -2.47
CA ALA A 75 -0.10 24.03 -2.47
C ALA A 75 -1.10 24.31 -1.35
N SER A 76 -2.25 23.62 -1.37
CA SER A 76 -3.19 23.61 -0.25
C SER A 76 -2.99 22.37 0.61
N ILE A 77 -3.05 22.51 1.94
CA ILE A 77 -3.00 21.36 2.84
C ILE A 77 -4.21 20.44 2.65
N VAL A 78 -5.35 21.00 2.23
CA VAL A 78 -6.56 20.22 1.90
C VAL A 78 -6.32 19.37 0.65
N GLU A 79 -5.64 19.91 -0.35
CA GLU A 79 -5.24 19.14 -1.54
C GLU A 79 -4.30 18.01 -1.17
N ALA A 80 -3.29 18.25 -0.32
CA ALA A 80 -2.37 17.23 0.17
C ALA A 80 -3.08 16.07 0.87
N VAL A 81 -4.20 16.31 1.52
CA VAL A 81 -4.99 15.27 2.18
C VAL A 81 -5.92 14.58 1.18
N LEU A 82 -6.71 15.33 0.43
CA LEU A 82 -7.80 14.79 -0.37
C LEU A 82 -7.33 14.08 -1.65
N LEU A 83 -6.24 14.53 -2.28
CA LEU A 83 -5.73 13.89 -3.50
C LEU A 83 -5.13 12.51 -3.24
N ALA A 84 -4.59 12.28 -2.03
CA ALA A 84 -4.03 11.00 -1.65
C ALA A 84 -5.09 9.92 -1.38
N VAL A 85 -6.28 10.31 -0.93
CA VAL A 85 -7.34 9.35 -0.51
C VAL A 85 -7.70 8.36 -1.61
N PRO A 86 -8.05 8.75 -2.85
CA PRO A 86 -8.44 7.80 -3.90
C PRO A 86 -7.34 6.81 -4.25
N SER A 87 -6.09 7.26 -4.32
CA SER A 87 -4.96 6.40 -4.70
C SER A 87 -4.58 5.41 -3.61
N LEU A 88 -4.66 5.80 -2.34
CA LEU A 88 -4.38 4.92 -1.20
C LEU A 88 -5.46 3.84 -1.05
N MET A 89 -6.72 4.21 -1.21
CA MET A 89 -7.86 3.28 -1.05
C MET A 89 -8.16 2.42 -2.27
N MET A 90 -7.48 2.66 -3.40
CA MET A 90 -7.82 2.07 -4.71
C MET A 90 -8.01 0.55 -4.66
N PHE A 91 -7.19 -0.16 -3.90
CA PHE A 91 -7.21 -1.62 -3.80
C PHE A 91 -7.60 -2.17 -2.43
N ASP A 92 -7.91 -1.34 -1.44
CA ASP A 92 -8.15 -1.78 -0.07
C ASP A 92 -9.38 -2.69 0.04
N TRP A 93 -10.44 -2.38 -0.70
CA TRP A 93 -11.65 -3.20 -0.82
C TRP A 93 -11.38 -4.60 -1.40
N VAL A 94 -10.31 -4.77 -2.19
CA VAL A 94 -9.94 -6.08 -2.76
C VAL A 94 -9.47 -7.02 -1.65
N PHE A 95 -8.70 -6.53 -0.69
CA PHE A 95 -8.25 -7.31 0.45
C PHE A 95 -9.41 -7.65 1.39
N TRP A 96 -10.35 -6.71 1.61
CA TRP A 96 -11.59 -7.00 2.31
C TRP A 96 -12.39 -8.11 1.60
N TRP A 97 -12.52 -8.03 0.28
CA TRP A 97 -13.22 -9.05 -0.52
C TRP A 97 -12.51 -10.41 -0.48
N ALA A 98 -11.20 -10.42 -0.54
CA ALA A 98 -10.38 -11.62 -0.40
C ALA A 98 -10.61 -12.32 0.95
N GLY A 99 -10.61 -11.58 2.05
CA GLY A 99 -10.95 -12.10 3.38
C GLY A 99 -12.35 -12.67 3.43
N ARG A 100 -13.34 -11.91 2.93
CA ARG A 100 -14.75 -12.34 2.88
C ARG A 100 -14.95 -13.62 2.08
N ARG A 101 -14.15 -13.84 1.04
CA ARG A 101 -14.27 -14.98 0.11
C ARG A 101 -13.48 -16.20 0.54
N TRP A 102 -12.26 -15.99 1.03
CA TRP A 102 -11.31 -17.08 1.28
C TRP A 102 -11.05 -17.35 2.77
N GLY A 103 -11.56 -16.51 3.66
CA GLY A 103 -11.37 -16.67 5.10
C GLY A 103 -9.89 -16.77 5.48
N ASP A 104 -9.58 -17.64 6.42
CA ASP A 104 -8.21 -17.86 6.92
C ASP A 104 -7.20 -18.22 5.83
N SER A 105 -7.64 -18.79 4.71
CA SER A 105 -6.74 -19.20 3.62
C SER A 105 -6.01 -18.02 2.99
N VAL A 106 -6.63 -16.82 2.97
CA VAL A 106 -5.98 -15.60 2.46
C VAL A 106 -4.76 -15.21 3.27
N PHE A 107 -4.80 -15.39 4.59
CA PHE A 107 -3.67 -15.04 5.47
C PHE A 107 -2.49 -15.98 5.26
N VAL A 108 -2.76 -17.27 5.11
CA VAL A 108 -1.73 -18.27 4.80
C VAL A 108 -1.05 -17.90 3.48
N TRP A 109 -1.84 -17.51 2.48
CA TRP A 109 -1.32 -17.11 1.18
C TRP A 109 -0.53 -15.80 1.23
N LEU A 110 -1.04 -14.75 1.88
CA LEU A 110 -0.38 -13.45 2.03
C LEU A 110 0.91 -13.52 2.87
N LEU A 111 0.97 -14.43 3.84
CA LEU A 111 2.12 -14.61 4.73
C LEU A 111 3.17 -15.58 4.19
N GLY A 112 2.97 -16.12 2.98
CA GLY A 112 3.95 -16.97 2.31
C GLY A 112 3.91 -18.44 2.71
N GLY A 113 2.79 -18.93 3.25
CA GLY A 113 2.57 -20.34 3.56
C GLY A 113 2.17 -20.61 5.02
N ALA A 114 1.77 -21.86 5.28
CA ALA A 114 1.41 -22.33 6.62
C ALA A 114 2.68 -22.55 7.47
N GLY A 115 2.60 -22.22 8.77
CA GLY A 115 3.68 -22.46 9.70
C GLY A 115 3.49 -21.76 11.05
N PRO A 116 4.31 -22.07 12.07
CA PRO A 116 4.13 -21.55 13.43
C PRO A 116 4.18 -20.00 13.52
N ARG A 117 4.90 -19.36 12.57
CA ARG A 117 4.95 -17.89 12.48
C ARG A 117 3.65 -17.31 11.93
N THR A 118 3.09 -17.95 10.92
CA THR A 118 1.80 -17.59 10.31
C THR A 118 0.67 -17.75 11.33
N GLU A 119 0.61 -18.86 12.04
CA GLU A 119 -0.38 -19.12 13.08
C GLU A 119 -0.34 -18.08 14.22
N ARG A 120 0.86 -17.70 14.67
CA ARG A 120 1.03 -16.64 15.69
C ARG A 120 0.57 -15.27 15.18
N ARG A 121 0.81 -14.95 13.90
CA ARG A 121 0.34 -13.70 13.28
C ARG A 121 -1.17 -13.71 13.13
N LEU A 122 -1.75 -14.80 12.68
CA LEU A 122 -3.18 -15.00 12.56
C LEU A 122 -3.88 -14.84 13.92
N ALA A 123 -3.38 -15.51 14.96
CA ALA A 123 -3.89 -15.36 16.30
C ALA A 123 -3.79 -13.92 16.87
N ARG A 124 -2.81 -13.12 16.41
CA ARG A 124 -2.74 -11.69 16.74
C ARG A 124 -3.78 -10.88 15.99
N LEU A 125 -4.00 -11.16 14.70
CA LEU A 125 -5.02 -10.49 13.87
C LEU A 125 -6.41 -10.71 14.43
N HIS A 126 -6.79 -11.95 14.75
CA HIS A 126 -8.08 -12.27 15.36
C HIS A 126 -8.26 -11.58 16.73
N ARG A 127 -7.20 -11.48 17.53
CA ARG A 127 -7.25 -10.72 18.79
C ARG A 127 -7.39 -9.21 18.58
N LEU A 128 -6.74 -8.64 17.57
CA LEU A 128 -6.89 -7.24 17.21
C LEU A 128 -8.32 -6.96 16.73
N GLU A 129 -8.85 -7.82 15.87
CA GLU A 129 -10.23 -7.73 15.39
C GLU A 129 -11.23 -7.83 16.57
N ALA A 130 -11.09 -8.84 17.41
CA ALA A 130 -11.97 -9.03 18.57
C ALA A 130 -11.89 -7.87 19.57
N ARG A 131 -10.72 -7.23 19.72
CA ARG A 131 -10.52 -6.14 20.67
C ARG A 131 -10.90 -4.77 20.14
N PHE A 132 -10.53 -4.49 18.89
CA PHE A 132 -10.70 -3.17 18.28
C PHE A 132 -11.86 -3.13 17.28
N GLY A 133 -12.32 -4.30 16.77
CA GLY A 133 -13.42 -4.38 15.81
C GLY A 133 -13.25 -3.41 14.64
N PRO A 134 -14.28 -2.60 14.36
CA PRO A 134 -14.24 -1.61 13.29
C PRO A 134 -13.13 -0.56 13.42
N LEU A 135 -12.70 -0.23 14.65
CA LEU A 135 -11.62 0.74 14.87
C LEU A 135 -10.26 0.26 14.33
N ALA A 136 -10.06 -1.06 14.17
CA ALA A 136 -8.85 -1.59 13.56
C ALA A 136 -8.66 -1.09 12.12
N VAL A 137 -9.75 -0.83 11.37
CA VAL A 137 -9.70 -0.26 10.03
C VAL A 137 -9.23 1.20 10.08
N VAL A 138 -9.80 2.01 10.99
CA VAL A 138 -9.44 3.43 11.11
C VAL A 138 -7.96 3.61 11.46
N PHE A 139 -7.43 2.74 12.32
CA PHE A 139 -6.03 2.80 12.75
C PHE A 139 -5.10 1.87 11.97
N ALA A 140 -5.55 1.29 10.87
CA ALA A 140 -4.78 0.30 10.10
C ALA A 140 -3.40 0.80 9.71
N TYR A 141 -3.27 2.06 9.28
CA TYR A 141 -2.00 2.67 8.91
C TYR A 141 -1.03 2.92 10.09
N LEU A 142 -1.54 2.97 11.31
CA LEU A 142 -0.76 3.21 12.54
C LEU A 142 -0.32 1.92 13.22
N LEU A 143 -0.92 0.79 12.85
CA LEU A 143 -0.60 -0.50 13.42
C LEU A 143 0.65 -1.11 12.76
N PRO A 144 1.52 -1.79 13.51
CA PRO A 144 2.72 -2.46 12.98
C PRO A 144 2.36 -3.80 12.29
N VAL A 145 1.30 -3.79 11.47
CA VAL A 145 0.77 -4.92 10.73
C VAL A 145 0.42 -4.44 9.33
N PRO A 146 0.74 -5.20 8.27
CA PRO A 146 0.31 -4.83 6.92
C PRO A 146 -1.20 -4.60 6.85
N THR A 147 -1.63 -3.44 6.34
CA THR A 147 -3.05 -3.04 6.24
C THR A 147 -3.89 -4.09 5.52
N ALA A 148 -3.36 -4.70 4.46
CA ALA A 148 -3.99 -5.78 3.72
C ALA A 148 -4.47 -6.94 4.60
N LEU A 149 -3.72 -7.27 5.67
CA LEU A 149 -4.12 -8.34 6.61
C LEU A 149 -5.26 -7.90 7.51
N ILE A 150 -5.27 -6.62 7.92
CA ILE A 150 -6.37 -6.06 8.74
C ILE A 150 -7.65 -6.02 7.91
N TYR A 151 -7.57 -5.57 6.66
CA TYR A 151 -8.72 -5.49 5.76
C TYR A 151 -9.28 -6.88 5.42
N ALA A 152 -8.40 -7.87 5.21
CA ALA A 152 -8.83 -9.24 5.04
C ALA A 152 -9.50 -9.80 6.33
N ALA A 153 -8.97 -9.48 7.51
CA ALA A 153 -9.56 -9.94 8.78
C ALA A 153 -10.97 -9.40 8.98
N VAL A 154 -11.19 -8.10 8.78
CA VAL A 154 -12.53 -7.52 8.94
C VAL A 154 -13.51 -7.98 7.84
N GLY A 155 -12.99 -8.35 6.67
CA GLY A 155 -13.76 -9.00 5.60
C GLY A 155 -14.23 -10.39 6.01
N ASP A 156 -13.34 -11.21 6.56
CA ASP A 156 -13.60 -12.54 7.10
C ASP A 156 -14.57 -12.47 8.28
N GLY A 157 -14.37 -11.56 9.23
CA GLY A 157 -15.25 -11.28 10.37
C GLY A 157 -16.64 -10.78 10.01
N GLY A 158 -16.94 -10.62 8.71
CA GLY A 158 -18.30 -10.34 8.23
C GLY A 158 -18.70 -8.86 8.20
N MET A 159 -17.75 -7.92 8.34
CA MET A 159 -18.04 -6.50 8.22
C MET A 159 -18.67 -6.18 6.86
N ARG A 160 -19.69 -5.31 6.85
CA ARG A 160 -20.35 -4.86 5.61
C ARG A 160 -19.40 -3.95 4.81
N LEU A 161 -19.36 -4.11 3.50
CA LEU A 161 -18.45 -3.34 2.62
C LEU A 161 -18.58 -1.81 2.82
N TRP A 162 -19.81 -1.29 2.88
CA TRP A 162 -20.00 0.16 3.04
C TRP A 162 -19.46 0.68 4.39
N VAL A 163 -19.58 -0.13 5.47
CA VAL A 163 -19.01 0.21 6.79
C VAL A 163 -17.49 0.23 6.70
N PHE A 164 -16.91 -0.80 6.08
CA PHE A 164 -15.48 -0.86 5.80
C PHE A 164 -15.01 0.39 5.04
N LEU A 165 -15.64 0.74 3.91
CA LEU A 165 -15.25 1.88 3.09
C LEU A 165 -15.32 3.21 3.85
N VAL A 166 -16.35 3.44 4.65
CA VAL A 166 -16.46 4.66 5.48
C VAL A 166 -15.34 4.74 6.51
N LEU A 167 -15.05 3.63 7.20
CA LEU A 167 -13.96 3.59 8.19
C LEU A 167 -12.58 3.73 7.55
N ASP A 168 -12.40 3.16 6.37
CA ASP A 168 -11.17 3.24 5.60
C ASP A 168 -10.92 4.67 5.10
N VAL A 169 -11.95 5.36 4.57
CA VAL A 169 -11.87 6.81 4.27
C VAL A 169 -11.46 7.62 5.49
N LEU A 170 -12.10 7.38 6.64
CA LEU A 170 -11.76 8.10 7.88
C LEU A 170 -10.33 7.83 8.31
N GLY A 171 -9.89 6.57 8.30
CA GLY A 171 -8.52 6.18 8.63
C GLY A 171 -7.50 6.80 7.67
N THR A 172 -7.79 6.77 6.38
CA THR A 172 -6.94 7.36 5.35
C THR A 172 -6.83 8.88 5.51
N ILE A 173 -7.94 9.59 5.77
CA ILE A 173 -7.92 11.04 6.04
C ILE A 173 -7.07 11.35 7.28
N ILE A 174 -7.24 10.60 8.38
CA ILE A 174 -6.45 10.78 9.59
C ILE A 174 -4.95 10.58 9.28
N TRP A 175 -4.61 9.49 8.60
CA TRP A 175 -3.23 9.19 8.24
C TRP A 175 -2.60 10.25 7.34
N THR A 176 -3.27 10.62 6.26
CA THR A 176 -2.80 11.64 5.31
C THR A 176 -2.69 13.02 5.97
N SER A 177 -3.62 13.36 6.87
CA SER A 177 -3.55 14.60 7.67
C SER A 177 -2.32 14.64 8.58
N LEU A 178 -1.98 13.52 9.23
CA LEU A 178 -0.78 13.44 10.06
C LEU A 178 0.49 13.60 9.22
N LEU A 179 0.56 12.95 8.04
CA LEU A 179 1.70 13.10 7.14
C LEU A 179 1.80 14.50 6.55
N ALA A 180 0.68 15.10 6.13
CA ALA A 180 0.64 16.47 5.62
C ALA A 180 1.04 17.48 6.70
N ALA A 181 0.60 17.30 7.95
CA ALA A 181 1.00 18.13 9.08
C ALA A 181 2.50 17.99 9.39
N ALA A 182 3.05 16.77 9.32
CA ALA A 182 4.49 16.55 9.46
C ALA A 182 5.28 17.27 8.35
N GLY A 183 4.82 17.16 7.10
CA GLY A 183 5.39 17.88 5.97
C GLY A 183 5.32 19.41 6.15
N TRP A 184 4.17 19.91 6.59
CA TRP A 184 3.99 21.34 6.89
C TRP A 184 4.99 21.85 7.94
N GLN A 185 5.26 21.05 8.98
CA GLN A 185 6.27 21.42 9.99
C GLN A 185 7.68 21.49 9.42
N LEU A 186 8.04 20.58 8.53
CA LEU A 186 9.35 20.54 7.86
C LEU A 186 9.52 21.71 6.87
N GLY A 187 8.45 22.12 6.19
CA GLY A 187 8.44 23.27 5.29
C GLY A 187 9.51 23.18 4.19
N GLN A 188 10.23 24.29 3.96
CA GLN A 188 11.23 24.41 2.90
C GLN A 188 12.26 23.27 2.90
N SER A 189 12.71 22.82 4.06
CA SER A 189 13.70 21.72 4.14
C SER A 189 13.23 20.42 3.49
N ALA A 190 11.94 20.07 3.62
CA ALA A 190 11.40 18.89 2.97
C ALA A 190 11.26 19.07 1.45
N VAL A 191 10.92 20.29 1.01
CA VAL A 191 10.86 20.63 -0.43
C VAL A 191 12.25 20.52 -1.06
N ASP A 192 13.27 21.10 -0.43
CA ASP A 192 14.65 21.05 -0.90
C ASP A 192 15.17 19.61 -1.04
N VAL A 193 14.84 18.74 -0.08
CA VAL A 193 15.18 17.31 -0.14
C VAL A 193 14.44 16.61 -1.28
N ALA A 194 13.14 16.88 -1.44
CA ALA A 194 12.34 16.30 -2.52
C ALA A 194 12.86 16.70 -3.90
N ASP A 195 13.19 17.97 -4.09
CA ASP A 195 13.74 18.50 -5.34
C ASP A 195 15.16 17.98 -5.62
N ALA A 196 15.99 17.81 -4.60
CA ALA A 196 17.29 17.17 -4.72
C ALA A 196 17.16 15.70 -5.14
N VAL A 197 16.28 14.93 -4.48
CA VAL A 197 16.00 13.53 -4.84
C VAL A 197 15.49 13.44 -6.27
N ALA A 198 14.57 14.32 -6.68
CA ALA A 198 14.05 14.33 -8.05
C ALA A 198 15.17 14.61 -9.09
N ARG A 199 16.06 15.55 -8.80
CA ARG A 199 17.18 15.91 -9.69
C ARG A 199 18.17 14.77 -9.87
N TYR A 200 18.56 14.09 -8.80
CA TYR A 200 19.56 13.02 -8.85
C TYR A 200 18.99 11.67 -9.25
N SER A 201 17.71 11.39 -8.98
CA SER A 201 17.10 10.09 -9.27
C SER A 201 16.93 9.82 -10.77
N LEU A 202 16.76 10.85 -11.60
CA LEU A 202 16.79 10.70 -13.06
C LEU A 202 18.14 10.15 -13.52
N TRP A 203 19.23 10.73 -13.05
CA TRP A 203 20.58 10.28 -13.38
C TRP A 203 20.88 8.88 -12.84
N ALA A 204 20.44 8.58 -11.61
CA ALA A 204 20.57 7.26 -11.02
C ALA A 204 19.76 6.20 -11.79
N THR A 205 18.54 6.53 -12.23
CA THR A 205 17.70 5.63 -13.05
C THR A 205 18.32 5.38 -14.41
N LEU A 206 18.80 6.43 -15.11
CA LEU A 206 19.49 6.29 -16.39
C LEU A 206 20.77 5.46 -16.23
N GLY A 207 21.55 5.71 -15.19
CA GLY A 207 22.77 4.94 -14.90
C GLY A 207 22.45 3.46 -14.65
N LEU A 208 21.40 3.16 -13.90
CA LEU A 208 20.95 1.80 -13.64
C LEU A 208 20.49 1.09 -14.93
N ILE A 209 19.72 1.78 -15.78
CA ILE A 209 19.29 1.24 -17.09
C ILE A 209 20.50 0.91 -17.95
N VAL A 210 21.47 1.83 -18.04
CA VAL A 210 22.72 1.60 -18.81
C VAL A 210 23.47 0.38 -18.25
N VAL A 211 23.61 0.27 -16.93
CA VAL A 211 24.28 -0.88 -16.30
C VAL A 211 23.55 -2.19 -16.62
N ILE A 212 22.21 -2.22 -16.53
CA ILE A 212 21.42 -3.41 -16.84
C ILE A 212 21.57 -3.79 -18.32
N VAL A 213 21.49 -2.82 -19.24
CA VAL A 213 21.64 -3.06 -20.69
C VAL A 213 23.03 -3.59 -21.00
N LEU A 214 24.08 -2.97 -20.45
CA LEU A 214 25.46 -3.43 -20.66
C LEU A 214 25.71 -4.82 -20.06
N TRP A 215 25.14 -5.10 -18.90
CA TRP A 215 25.25 -6.42 -18.27
C TRP A 215 24.53 -7.50 -19.08
N ARG A 216 23.38 -7.17 -19.65
CA ARG A 216 22.61 -8.09 -20.51
C ARG A 216 23.28 -8.29 -21.88
N ALA A 217 23.94 -7.28 -22.43
CA ALA A 217 24.68 -7.36 -23.69
C ALA A 217 25.99 -8.15 -23.57
N ARG A 218 26.51 -8.35 -22.36
CA ARG A 218 27.72 -9.14 -22.08
C ARG A 218 27.46 -10.63 -21.77
N ARG A 219 26.17 -11.02 -21.69
CA ARG A 219 25.74 -12.42 -21.55
C ARG A 219 25.27 -12.99 -22.87
#